data_fa3dd65bd79d1bb3864321d83be4a5c5
#
_entry.id   fa3dd65bd79d1bb3864321d83be4a5c5
#
_cell.length_a   1.000
_cell.length_b   1.000
_cell.length_c   1.000
_cell.angle_alpha   90.00
_cell.angle_beta   90.00
_cell.angle_gamma   90.00
#
_symmetry.space_group_name_H-M   'P 1'
#
loop_
_entity.id
_entity.type
_entity.pdbx_description
1 polymer ?
#
loop_
_entity_poly.entity_id
_entity_poly.type
_entity_poly.pdbx_seq_one_letter_code
_entity_poly.pdbx_strand_id
1 'polypeptide(L)'
;MNGWKKDELKRSSHESSTIQKVLSLGDDAMLYLCEATLGELYYGAENSQRKEENRKSIAMLKQAVLPLVVDESVWEIFGTTKAILRRSGRRIPDLDLLIAATARSYGLCLVTNDAHLALLPDDFLRENWAG
;
A
#
# COMPACT_ATOMS: atom_id res chain seq x y z
N MET A 1 -2.31 12.64 -18.47
CA MET A 1 -3.12 11.82 -17.59
C MET A 1 -3.38 12.54 -16.28
N ASN A 2 -4.62 12.61 -15.89
CA ASN A 2 -5.02 13.34 -14.69
C ASN A 2 -5.00 12.42 -13.48
N GLY A 3 -3.80 11.99 -13.11
CA GLY A 3 -3.63 11.21 -11.90
C GLY A 3 -3.65 12.08 -10.66
N TRP A 4 -3.85 11.49 -9.50
CA TRP A 4 -3.73 12.17 -8.24
C TRP A 4 -2.26 12.53 -8.01
N LYS A 5 -2.04 13.74 -7.54
CA LYS A 5 -0.69 14.17 -7.15
C LYS A 5 -0.37 13.63 -5.76
N LYS A 6 0.93 13.52 -5.48
CA LYS A 6 1.42 13.07 -4.19
C LYS A 6 0.82 13.86 -3.03
N ASP A 7 0.72 15.19 -3.18
CA ASP A 7 0.19 16.07 -2.14
C ASP A 7 -1.30 15.84 -1.90
N GLU A 8 -2.05 15.53 -2.95
CA GLU A 8 -3.47 15.20 -2.82
C GLU A 8 -3.68 13.90 -2.07
N LEU A 9 -2.82 12.91 -2.34
CA LEU A 9 -2.88 11.63 -1.64
C LEU A 9 -2.44 11.76 -0.18
N LYS A 10 -1.47 12.60 0.12
CA LYS A 10 -1.09 12.89 1.50
C LYS A 10 -2.26 13.44 2.30
N ARG A 11 -3.00 14.37 1.72
CA ARG A 11 -4.17 14.94 2.38
C ARG A 11 -5.27 13.90 2.55
N SER A 12 -5.53 13.11 1.52
CA SER A 12 -6.53 12.05 1.58
C SER A 12 -6.19 11.01 2.63
N SER A 13 -4.93 10.59 2.70
CA SER A 13 -4.53 9.59 3.69
C SER A 13 -4.58 10.12 5.12
N HIS A 14 -4.48 11.45 5.29
CA HIS A 14 -4.62 12.08 6.59
C HIS A 14 -6.08 12.12 7.04
N GLU A 15 -7.00 12.28 6.12
CA GLU A 15 -8.43 12.36 6.37
C GLU A 15 -9.14 11.01 6.33
N SER A 16 -8.59 10.05 5.59
CA SER A 16 -9.20 8.74 5.37
C SER A 16 -8.19 7.64 5.58
N SER A 17 -8.53 6.70 6.45
CA SER A 17 -7.72 5.50 6.66
C SER A 17 -7.72 4.55 5.45
N THR A 18 -8.58 4.77 4.46
CA THR A 18 -8.71 3.86 3.32
C THR A 18 -7.65 4.06 2.23
N ILE A 19 -6.97 5.21 2.19
CA ILE A 19 -5.93 5.48 1.19
C ILE A 19 -4.58 5.63 1.88
N GLN A 20 -4.12 4.58 2.53
CA GLN A 20 -2.89 4.64 3.31
C GLN A 20 -1.72 3.89 2.68
N LYS A 21 -1.99 2.97 1.76
CA LYS A 21 -0.95 2.07 1.26
C LYS A 21 -0.81 2.19 -0.24
N VAL A 22 -0.16 3.26 -0.67
CA VAL A 22 0.19 3.46 -2.07
C VAL A 22 1.68 3.30 -2.25
N LEU A 23 2.08 2.98 -3.46
CA LEU A 23 3.47 2.74 -3.83
C LEU A 23 3.94 3.88 -4.73
N SER A 24 5.15 4.33 -4.53
CA SER A 24 5.67 5.50 -5.21
C SER A 24 7.10 5.25 -5.70
N LEU A 25 7.42 5.81 -6.86
CA LEU A 25 8.75 5.69 -7.46
C LEU A 25 9.58 6.97 -7.23
N GLY A 26 9.43 7.65 -6.13
CA GLY A 26 10.15 8.88 -5.83
C GLY A 26 9.23 10.09 -5.84
N ASP A 27 9.80 11.30 -5.69
CA ASP A 27 9.00 12.50 -5.40
C ASP A 27 8.14 12.99 -6.56
N ASP A 28 8.62 12.88 -7.78
CA ASP A 28 7.90 13.38 -8.97
C ASP A 28 7.26 12.25 -9.76
N ALA A 29 7.18 11.08 -9.19
CA ALA A 29 6.87 9.89 -9.95
C ALA A 29 5.41 9.50 -9.85
N MET A 30 5.04 8.56 -10.71
CA MET A 30 3.72 7.94 -10.73
C MET A 30 3.49 7.15 -9.45
N LEU A 31 2.23 7.10 -9.06
CA LEU A 31 1.81 6.31 -7.91
C LEU A 31 1.19 5.01 -8.39
N TYR A 32 1.40 3.97 -7.61
CA TYR A 32 0.93 2.62 -7.90
C TYR A 32 0.17 2.07 -6.69
N LEU A 33 -0.63 1.06 -6.93
CA LEU A 33 -1.43 0.43 -5.89
C LEU A 33 -1.24 -1.08 -5.99
N CYS A 34 -0.93 -1.72 -4.87
CA CYS A 34 -0.94 -3.18 -4.84
C CYS A 34 -2.38 -3.68 -5.02
N GLU A 35 -2.59 -4.69 -5.87
CA GLU A 35 -3.95 -5.21 -6.07
C GLU A 35 -4.59 -5.73 -4.79
N ALA A 36 -3.77 -6.20 -3.83
CA ALA A 36 -4.27 -6.60 -2.52
C ALA A 36 -4.89 -5.43 -1.75
N THR A 37 -4.38 -4.21 -1.97
CA THR A 37 -4.93 -3.02 -1.34
C THR A 37 -6.34 -2.71 -1.83
N LEU A 38 -6.65 -3.06 -3.07
CA LEU A 38 -8.02 -2.91 -3.58
C LEU A 38 -9.01 -3.72 -2.76
N GLY A 39 -8.63 -4.93 -2.37
CA GLY A 39 -9.48 -5.75 -1.51
C GLY A 39 -9.74 -5.09 -0.17
N GLU A 40 -8.70 -4.51 0.44
CA GLU A 40 -8.85 -3.78 1.69
C GLU A 40 -9.76 -2.55 1.53
N LEU A 41 -9.61 -1.83 0.43
CA LEU A 41 -10.43 -0.65 0.15
C LEU A 41 -11.90 -1.03 -0.03
N TYR A 42 -12.17 -2.09 -0.78
CA TYR A 42 -13.55 -2.56 -0.96
C TYR A 42 -14.16 -3.05 0.35
N TYR A 43 -13.37 -3.76 1.16
CA TYR A 43 -13.84 -4.16 2.48
C TYR A 43 -14.18 -2.94 3.34
N GLY A 44 -13.30 -1.94 3.36
CA GLY A 44 -13.53 -0.71 4.12
C GLY A 44 -14.79 0.02 3.65
N ALA A 45 -15.02 0.08 2.33
CA ALA A 45 -16.21 0.70 1.77
C ALA A 45 -17.47 -0.05 2.18
N GLU A 46 -17.45 -1.38 2.09
CA GLU A 46 -18.58 -2.23 2.44
C GLU A 46 -18.96 -2.08 3.92
N ASN A 47 -17.95 -1.90 4.76
CA ASN A 47 -18.14 -1.77 6.21
C ASN A 47 -18.39 -0.32 6.66
N SER A 48 -18.55 0.60 5.72
CA SER A 48 -18.73 2.03 5.99
C SER A 48 -20.20 2.42 5.90
N GLN A 49 -20.56 3.48 6.63
CA GLN A 49 -21.88 4.10 6.49
C GLN A 49 -21.99 4.92 5.20
N ARG A 50 -20.85 5.23 4.57
CA ARG A 50 -20.77 5.97 3.31
C ARG A 50 -20.33 5.07 2.17
N LYS A 51 -20.97 3.93 2.07
CA LYS A 51 -20.61 2.88 1.13
C LYS A 51 -20.50 3.37 -0.31
N GLU A 52 -21.53 4.05 -0.80
CA GLU A 52 -21.55 4.50 -2.21
C GLU A 52 -20.51 5.58 -2.48
N GLU A 53 -20.32 6.51 -1.56
CA GLU A 53 -19.28 7.53 -1.70
C GLU A 53 -17.89 6.91 -1.74
N ASN A 54 -17.64 5.93 -0.85
CA ASN A 54 -16.35 5.26 -0.78
C ASN A 54 -16.09 4.42 -2.02
N ARG A 55 -17.12 3.77 -2.57
CA ARG A 55 -16.97 3.02 -3.82
C ARG A 55 -16.64 3.96 -5.00
N LYS A 56 -17.23 5.14 -5.03
CA LYS A 56 -16.89 6.14 -6.04
C LYS A 56 -15.44 6.60 -5.90
N SER A 57 -14.99 6.81 -4.67
CA SER A 57 -13.60 7.19 -4.41
C SER A 57 -12.62 6.09 -4.88
N ILE A 58 -12.97 4.83 -4.67
CA ILE A 58 -12.15 3.72 -5.15
C ILE A 58 -12.08 3.72 -6.69
N ALA A 59 -13.20 3.94 -7.36
CA ALA A 59 -13.24 4.00 -8.81
C ALA A 59 -12.35 5.13 -9.34
N MET A 60 -12.37 6.29 -8.70
CA MET A 60 -11.50 7.41 -9.04
C MET A 60 -10.03 7.07 -8.81
N LEU A 61 -9.73 6.44 -7.70
CA LEU A 61 -8.37 6.03 -7.38
C LEU A 61 -7.82 5.06 -8.42
N LYS A 62 -8.63 4.11 -8.85
CA LYS A 62 -8.23 3.14 -9.88
C LYS A 62 -7.91 3.79 -11.23
N GLN A 63 -8.50 4.94 -11.53
CA GLN A 63 -8.18 5.69 -12.73
C GLN A 63 -6.88 6.47 -12.60
N ALA A 64 -6.54 6.86 -11.38
CA ALA A 64 -5.38 7.68 -11.10
C ALA A 64 -4.11 6.88 -10.82
N VAL A 65 -4.26 5.66 -10.32
CA VAL A 65 -3.17 4.83 -9.80
C VAL A 65 -3.23 3.46 -10.47
N LEU A 66 -2.09 3.00 -11.00
CA LEU A 66 -2.03 1.70 -11.65
C LEU A 66 -1.96 0.58 -10.62
N PRO A 67 -2.88 -0.41 -10.70
CA PRO A 67 -2.78 -1.59 -9.86
C PRO A 67 -1.61 -2.47 -10.29
N LEU A 68 -0.86 -2.98 -9.32
CA LEU A 68 0.26 -3.89 -9.55
C LEU A 68 -0.15 -5.31 -9.23
N VAL A 69 0.14 -6.21 -10.14
CA VAL A 69 -0.17 -7.63 -10.00
C VAL A 69 0.78 -8.29 -9.00
N VAL A 70 0.24 -9.18 -8.19
CA VAL A 70 1.04 -10.02 -7.29
C VAL A 70 1.48 -11.25 -8.06
N ASP A 71 2.73 -11.25 -8.48
CA ASP A 71 3.31 -12.35 -9.25
C ASP A 71 4.22 -13.23 -8.38
N GLU A 72 4.88 -14.21 -8.99
CA GLU A 72 5.72 -15.14 -8.27
C GLU A 72 6.89 -14.47 -7.55
N SER A 73 7.47 -13.44 -8.16
CA SER A 73 8.55 -12.67 -7.54
C SER A 73 8.09 -12.04 -6.22
N VAL A 74 6.88 -11.52 -6.20
CA VAL A 74 6.27 -10.97 -4.98
C VAL A 74 6.11 -12.06 -3.92
N TRP A 75 5.62 -13.24 -4.33
CA TRP A 75 5.43 -14.34 -3.38
C TRP A 75 6.74 -14.86 -2.80
N GLU A 76 7.81 -14.88 -3.59
CA GLU A 76 9.12 -15.27 -3.09
C GLU A 76 9.63 -14.30 -2.03
N ILE A 77 9.49 -13.01 -2.29
CA ILE A 77 9.88 -11.97 -1.32
C ILE A 77 9.04 -12.08 -0.06
N PHE A 78 7.73 -12.27 -0.22
CA PHE A 78 6.82 -12.46 0.88
C PHE A 78 7.26 -13.62 1.77
N GLY A 79 7.50 -14.79 1.16
CA GLY A 79 7.87 -15.99 1.92
C GLY A 79 9.21 -15.84 2.64
N THR A 80 10.22 -15.32 1.95
CA THR A 80 11.54 -15.11 2.53
C THR A 80 11.48 -14.11 3.68
N THR A 81 10.80 -13.00 3.50
CA THR A 81 10.69 -11.96 4.52
C THR A 81 9.91 -12.44 5.73
N LYS A 82 8.81 -13.15 5.50
CA LYS A 82 8.01 -13.70 6.59
C LYS A 82 8.85 -14.67 7.44
N ALA A 83 9.64 -15.52 6.82
CA ALA A 83 10.51 -16.44 7.53
C ALA A 83 11.54 -15.71 8.40
N ILE A 84 12.18 -14.67 7.83
CA ILE A 84 13.14 -13.84 8.56
C ILE A 84 12.50 -13.18 9.77
N LEU A 85 11.33 -12.56 9.57
CA LEU A 85 10.62 -11.87 10.64
C LEU A 85 10.23 -12.85 11.76
N ARG A 86 9.72 -14.02 11.41
CA ARG A 86 9.32 -15.03 12.41
C ARG A 86 10.49 -15.52 13.22
N ARG A 87 11.65 -15.73 12.60
CA ARG A 87 12.86 -16.14 13.33
C ARG A 87 13.33 -15.11 14.34
N SER A 88 13.09 -13.83 14.06
CA SER A 88 13.46 -12.75 14.98
C SER A 88 12.33 -12.33 15.92
N GLY A 89 11.24 -13.11 15.96
CA GLY A 89 10.11 -12.82 16.84
C GLY A 89 9.25 -11.65 16.42
N ARG A 90 9.39 -11.20 15.18
CA ARG A 90 8.61 -10.08 14.66
C ARG A 90 7.43 -10.59 13.86
N ARG A 91 6.32 -9.86 13.94
CA ARG A 91 5.11 -10.20 13.19
C ARG A 91 4.56 -8.99 12.48
N ILE A 92 4.36 -9.14 11.18
CA ILE A 92 3.63 -8.19 10.34
C ILE A 92 2.42 -8.94 9.81
N PRO A 93 1.20 -8.38 9.84
CA PRO A 93 0.04 -9.03 9.24
C PRO A 93 0.31 -9.41 7.80
N ASP A 94 -0.16 -10.58 7.39
CA ASP A 94 0.17 -11.15 6.07
C ASP A 94 -0.18 -10.22 4.91
N LEU A 95 -1.33 -9.56 4.98
CA LEU A 95 -1.73 -8.67 3.90
C LEU A 95 -0.81 -7.44 3.81
N ASP A 96 -0.41 -6.89 4.94
CA ASP A 96 0.53 -5.77 4.98
C ASP A 96 1.90 -6.18 4.45
N LEU A 97 2.33 -7.39 4.79
CA LEU A 97 3.59 -7.92 4.30
C LEU A 97 3.53 -8.16 2.79
N LEU A 98 2.39 -8.62 2.28
CA LEU A 98 2.19 -8.82 0.85
C LEU A 98 2.30 -7.49 0.09
N ILE A 99 1.71 -6.44 0.61
CA ILE A 99 1.80 -5.10 0.02
C ILE A 99 3.25 -4.62 0.01
N ALA A 100 3.96 -4.81 1.11
CA ALA A 100 5.36 -4.44 1.21
C ALA A 100 6.23 -5.25 0.23
N ALA A 101 5.97 -6.55 0.12
CA ALA A 101 6.69 -7.41 -0.81
C ALA A 101 6.45 -6.97 -2.27
N THR A 102 5.24 -6.53 -2.58
CA THR A 102 4.91 -5.98 -3.90
C THR A 102 5.76 -4.75 -4.19
N ALA A 103 5.82 -3.81 -3.26
CA ALA A 103 6.62 -2.61 -3.41
C ALA A 103 8.09 -2.97 -3.67
N ARG A 104 8.64 -3.87 -2.88
CA ARG A 104 10.03 -4.28 -3.05
C ARG A 104 10.27 -4.97 -4.39
N SER A 105 9.39 -5.85 -4.81
CA SER A 105 9.52 -6.56 -6.08
C SER A 105 9.58 -5.61 -7.27
N TYR A 106 8.80 -4.54 -7.22
CA TYR A 106 8.75 -3.55 -8.30
C TYR A 106 9.75 -2.40 -8.10
N GLY A 107 10.58 -2.44 -7.05
CA GLY A 107 11.55 -1.38 -6.79
C GLY A 107 10.93 -0.06 -6.37
N LEU A 108 9.78 -0.11 -5.70
CA LEU A 108 9.02 1.07 -5.32
C LEU A 108 9.12 1.35 -3.83
N CYS A 109 8.86 2.60 -3.46
CA CYS A 109 8.77 3.01 -2.07
C CYS A 109 7.35 2.77 -1.56
N LEU A 110 7.22 2.08 -0.44
CA LEU A 110 5.93 1.86 0.22
C LEU A 110 5.55 3.10 1.01
N VAL A 111 4.37 3.63 0.74
CA VAL A 111 3.83 4.77 1.48
C VAL A 111 2.78 4.27 2.46
N THR A 112 3.01 4.49 3.74
CA THR A 112 2.13 3.97 4.78
C THR A 112 2.32 4.76 6.07
N ASN A 113 1.29 4.77 6.91
CA ASN A 113 1.39 5.25 8.29
C ASN A 113 1.25 4.11 9.30
N ASP A 114 1.31 2.87 8.85
CA ASP A 114 1.15 1.69 9.69
C ASP A 114 2.44 1.41 10.45
N ALA A 115 2.36 1.39 11.78
CA ALA A 115 3.51 1.14 12.65
C ALA A 115 4.12 -0.26 12.47
N HIS A 116 3.33 -1.24 12.05
CA HIS A 116 3.83 -2.60 11.82
C HIS A 116 4.93 -2.62 10.76
N LEU A 117 4.87 -1.71 9.79
CA LEU A 117 5.82 -1.70 8.69
C LEU A 117 7.18 -1.13 9.08
N ALA A 118 7.30 -0.56 10.27
CA ALA A 118 8.60 -0.20 10.85
C ALA A 118 9.44 -1.45 11.17
N LEU A 119 8.80 -2.61 11.30
CA LEU A 119 9.49 -3.88 11.59
C LEU A 119 10.16 -4.49 10.36
N LEU A 120 9.90 -3.97 9.17
CA LEU A 120 10.51 -4.47 7.94
C LEU A 120 12.03 -4.28 7.94
N PRO A 121 12.77 -5.18 7.29
CA PRO A 121 14.20 -4.95 7.05
C PRO A 121 14.48 -3.62 6.37
N ASP A 122 15.68 -3.08 6.59
CA ASP A 122 16.04 -1.74 6.12
C ASP A 122 16.07 -1.60 4.60
N ASP A 123 16.20 -2.71 3.88
CA ASP A 123 16.21 -2.70 2.43
C ASP A 123 14.82 -2.52 1.80
N PHE A 124 13.76 -2.44 2.61
CA PHE A 124 12.44 -2.06 2.15
C PHE A 124 12.30 -0.54 2.21
N LEU A 125 12.17 0.11 1.07
CA LEU A 125 11.98 1.55 1.00
C LEU A 125 10.58 1.91 1.49
N ARG A 126 10.48 2.88 2.38
CA ARG A 126 9.20 3.29 2.93
C ARG A 126 9.18 4.73 3.38
N GLU A 127 8.01 5.37 3.29
CA GLU A 127 7.77 6.73 3.75
C GLU A 127 6.46 6.78 4.53
N ASN A 128 6.40 7.65 5.52
CA ASN A 128 5.17 7.94 6.24
C ASN A 128 4.71 9.35 5.88
N TRP A 129 3.52 9.43 5.25
CA TRP A 129 2.93 10.69 4.83
C TRP A 129 1.95 11.28 5.83
N ALA A 130 1.55 10.51 6.83
CA ALA A 130 0.50 10.92 7.76
C ALA A 130 1.02 11.70 8.96
N GLY A 131 2.30 11.69 9.17
CA GLY A 131 2.84 12.33 10.34
C GLY A 131 3.86 13.33 10.12
#